data_81e9bdf2a8ea68dc6bb3a7ae024604b3
#
_entry.id   81e9bdf2a8ea68dc6bb3a7ae024604b3
#
_cell.length_a   1.000
_cell.length_b   1.000
_cell.length_c   1.000
_cell.angle_alpha   90.00
_cell.angle_beta   90.00
_cell.angle_gamma   90.00
#
_symmetry.space_group_name_H-M   'P 1'
#
loop_
_entity.id
_entity.type
_entity.pdbx_description
1 polymer ?
#
loop_
_entity_poly.entity_id
_entity_poly.type
_entity_poly.pdbx_seq_one_letter_code
_entity_poly.pdbx_strand_id
1 'polypeptide(L)'
;PYIDKSAFDFDYSDIERIDVLRGPQGTLYGRNAMGGLIKIHTKSPFSYQGTDFRMGAGTYNAYNTSLTHYHRVSERFAFSTGGFYDYEGGFFRNAALNNKKIDKGQSAGGRFRGIYLPSDNWKADLNVSYEYSDQGGYPYYYTGSVNPAAQSEEMKPYVGTISNNRESDYYRNLMNAGLNLEYQAQHFTLSAVTGYQFLKDRMSIDQDFTAKDIYTLEQKQRIHTLSEELVMKSKGNGRWQWATGVFGFYQWLKTDAPVTFRKDGMDMLNQMLGSVIPSKIEVTMMPGMGLNILPSLQLGGNDLLINGDFDTPLLNGALFHQSTFRDLFGLRGLSFTAGLRLDYEKMKMNYNSGTAMDYTVGIKGEMVRGGQIIKEIPMMPETSLTVQSRYQGSIDKDYLQLLPKFALQYDFKDNLGNVYATVSKGYRSGGYNIQMFSDLLQSSLKNDMMRQTKEEVLKAIENSPGASYKDLISEKFPDAGKNPDARSATEYKPEQTWNYEAGTHLNLFNNRLRTDAAFFWLETRDQQI
;
A
#
# COMPACT_ATOMS: atom_id res chain seq x y z
N PRO A 1 12.14 -12.83 4.58
CA PRO A 1 11.34 -12.37 3.44
C PRO A 1 10.68 -11.03 3.75
N TYR A 2 10.50 -10.21 2.74
CA TYR A 2 9.75 -8.95 2.86
C TYR A 2 8.28 -9.26 2.76
N ILE A 3 7.53 -8.81 3.76
CA ILE A 3 6.08 -8.98 3.82
C ILE A 3 5.45 -7.69 3.29
N ASP A 4 4.54 -7.83 2.35
CA ASP A 4 3.78 -6.72 1.80
C ASP A 4 2.41 -6.63 2.45
N LYS A 5 1.86 -5.41 2.56
CA LYS A 5 0.53 -5.10 3.11
C LYS A 5 0.25 -5.70 4.50
N SER A 6 -0.99 -6.19 4.66
CA SER A 6 -1.52 -6.77 5.89
C SER A 6 -1.06 -8.20 6.20
N ALA A 7 0.04 -8.66 5.59
CA ALA A 7 0.62 -9.96 5.89
C ALA A 7 1.36 -10.01 7.25
N PHE A 8 0.95 -9.17 8.22
CA PHE A 8 1.50 -9.13 9.59
C PHE A 8 0.64 -9.86 10.62
N ASP A 9 -0.55 -10.32 10.26
CA ASP A 9 -1.50 -10.97 11.17
C ASP A 9 -1.21 -12.46 11.29
N PHE A 10 0.04 -12.84 11.52
CA PHE A 10 0.40 -14.25 11.71
C PHE A 10 -0.03 -14.76 13.07
N ASP A 11 -0.59 -15.98 13.14
CA ASP A 11 -0.62 -16.71 14.39
C ASP A 11 0.77 -17.25 14.74
N TYR A 12 1.35 -16.70 15.79
CA TYR A 12 2.62 -17.15 16.36
C TYR A 12 2.36 -17.92 17.66
N SER A 13 1.86 -19.13 17.55
CA SER A 13 1.60 -19.98 18.72
C SER A 13 2.88 -20.56 19.35
N ASP A 14 4.02 -20.48 18.64
CA ASP A 14 5.31 -21.08 18.99
C ASP A 14 6.41 -20.07 19.36
N ILE A 15 6.04 -18.87 19.76
CA ILE A 15 7.01 -17.83 20.12
C ILE A 15 7.83 -18.24 21.35
N GLU A 16 9.15 -18.12 21.23
CA GLU A 16 10.10 -18.17 22.33
C GLU A 16 10.42 -16.77 22.85
N ARG A 17 10.67 -15.81 21.92
CA ARG A 17 11.08 -14.44 22.26
C ARG A 17 10.73 -13.47 21.13
N ILE A 18 10.42 -12.24 21.51
CA ILE A 18 10.25 -11.11 20.60
C ILE A 18 11.30 -10.06 20.94
N ASP A 19 12.12 -9.68 19.97
CA ASP A 19 13.08 -8.58 20.08
C ASP A 19 12.51 -7.35 19.34
N VAL A 20 12.43 -6.22 20.02
CA VAL A 20 12.01 -4.94 19.45
C VAL A 20 13.24 -4.02 19.35
N LEU A 21 13.72 -3.80 18.12
CA LEU A 21 14.82 -2.87 17.83
C LEU A 21 14.21 -1.53 17.44
N ARG A 22 14.43 -0.51 18.25
CA ARG A 22 13.92 0.85 18.03
C ARG A 22 14.85 1.65 17.11
N GLY A 23 14.28 2.63 16.41
CA GLY A 23 15.01 3.50 15.48
C GLY A 23 15.46 2.81 14.19
N PRO A 24 16.02 3.58 13.25
CA PRO A 24 16.42 3.07 11.94
C PRO A 24 17.46 1.95 12.03
N GLN A 25 17.19 0.84 11.39
CA GLN A 25 18.06 -0.34 11.30
C GLN A 25 18.57 -0.57 9.87
N GLY A 26 18.63 0.49 9.05
CA GLY A 26 18.92 0.41 7.61
C GLY A 26 20.24 -0.26 7.27
N THR A 27 21.31 -0.07 8.06
CA THR A 27 22.65 -0.61 7.75
C THR A 27 22.68 -2.14 7.67
N LEU A 28 22.02 -2.85 8.56
CA LEU A 28 21.98 -4.33 8.55
C LEU A 28 20.74 -4.90 7.88
N TYR A 29 19.59 -4.20 7.95
CA TYR A 29 18.30 -4.72 7.49
C TYR A 29 17.78 -4.05 6.22
N GLY A 30 18.44 -2.98 5.74
CA GLY A 30 18.15 -2.33 4.47
C GLY A 30 16.87 -1.50 4.46
N ARG A 31 16.13 -1.60 3.36
CA ARG A 31 14.94 -0.80 3.10
C ARG A 31 13.81 -1.03 4.11
N ASN A 32 12.94 -0.06 4.27
CA ASN A 32 11.71 -0.11 5.08
C ASN A 32 11.93 -0.35 6.59
N ALA A 33 13.18 -0.18 7.09
CA ALA A 33 13.54 -0.32 8.49
C ALA A 33 13.80 1.04 9.16
N MET A 34 12.91 2.04 8.97
CA MET A 34 13.08 3.42 9.45
C MET A 34 12.64 3.62 10.90
N GLY A 35 11.49 3.05 11.27
CA GLY A 35 10.93 3.22 12.63
C GLY A 35 11.46 2.20 13.64
N GLY A 36 11.93 1.07 13.14
CA GLY A 36 12.41 -0.04 13.97
C GLY A 36 12.22 -1.39 13.30
N LEU A 37 12.49 -2.45 14.05
CA LEU A 37 12.36 -3.82 13.60
C LEU A 37 11.83 -4.71 14.74
N ILE A 38 10.87 -5.57 14.44
CA ILE A 38 10.38 -6.61 15.33
C ILE A 38 10.92 -7.95 14.83
N LYS A 39 11.69 -8.65 15.69
CA LYS A 39 12.21 -9.99 15.40
C LYS A 39 11.49 -11.02 16.28
N ILE A 40 10.88 -11.99 15.64
CA ILE A 40 10.19 -13.08 16.31
C ILE A 40 11.08 -14.33 16.26
N HIS A 41 11.35 -14.89 17.42
CA HIS A 41 12.09 -16.13 17.56
C HIS A 41 11.13 -17.23 18.00
N THR A 42 11.09 -18.32 17.24
CA THR A 42 10.26 -19.48 17.54
C THR A 42 11.04 -20.52 18.34
N LYS A 43 10.35 -21.34 19.14
CA LYS A 43 10.96 -22.41 19.92
C LYS A 43 11.75 -23.37 19.02
N SER A 44 12.93 -23.77 19.48
CA SER A 44 13.75 -24.72 18.76
C SER A 44 13.30 -26.15 19.06
N PRO A 45 13.06 -27.00 18.05
CA PRO A 45 12.72 -28.42 18.28
C PRO A 45 13.88 -29.27 18.83
N PHE A 46 15.09 -28.73 18.93
CA PHE A 46 16.19 -29.37 19.63
C PHE A 46 16.13 -29.16 21.17
N SER A 47 15.69 -27.97 21.60
CA SER A 47 15.65 -27.60 23.03
C SER A 47 14.28 -27.81 23.66
N TYR A 48 13.20 -27.79 22.88
CA TYR A 48 11.84 -27.98 23.34
C TYR A 48 11.21 -29.19 22.67
N GLN A 49 10.60 -30.06 23.46
CA GLN A 49 9.97 -31.32 23.04
C GLN A 49 8.55 -31.38 23.57
N GLY A 50 7.64 -31.98 22.80
CA GLY A 50 6.26 -32.19 23.23
C GLY A 50 5.24 -31.54 22.29
N THR A 51 4.04 -31.37 22.78
CA THR A 51 2.93 -30.81 22.00
C THR A 51 2.31 -29.67 22.78
N ASP A 52 2.32 -28.47 22.15
CA ASP A 52 1.59 -27.32 22.64
C ASP A 52 0.19 -27.33 22.01
N PHE A 53 -0.84 -27.34 22.84
CA PHE A 53 -2.22 -27.18 22.42
C PHE A 53 -2.81 -25.94 23.08
N ARG A 54 -3.45 -25.09 22.28
CA ARG A 54 -4.16 -23.91 22.76
C ARG A 54 -5.57 -23.95 22.19
N MET A 55 -6.55 -23.62 23.04
CA MET A 55 -7.94 -23.42 22.62
C MET A 55 -8.49 -22.23 23.40
N GLY A 56 -9.21 -21.37 22.72
CA GLY A 56 -9.84 -20.20 23.31
C GLY A 56 -11.23 -19.97 22.75
N ALA A 57 -12.08 -19.37 23.57
CA ALA A 57 -13.40 -18.90 23.18
C ALA A 57 -13.64 -17.53 23.81
N GLY A 58 -14.28 -16.64 23.09
CA GLY A 58 -14.52 -15.27 23.51
C GLY A 58 -15.92 -14.77 23.15
N THR A 59 -16.24 -13.56 23.56
CA THR A 59 -17.45 -12.85 23.17
C THR A 59 -17.52 -12.69 21.65
N TYR A 60 -18.70 -12.39 21.12
CA TYR A 60 -18.95 -12.22 19.68
C TYR A 60 -18.66 -13.45 18.82
N ASN A 61 -18.76 -14.65 19.41
CA ASN A 61 -18.44 -15.93 18.77
C ASN A 61 -16.99 -15.99 18.27
N ALA A 62 -16.05 -15.51 19.07
CA ALA A 62 -14.62 -15.66 18.79
C ALA A 62 -14.14 -17.04 19.25
N TYR A 63 -13.47 -17.78 18.38
CA TYR A 63 -12.89 -19.08 18.65
C TYR A 63 -11.49 -19.14 18.06
N ASN A 64 -10.53 -19.63 18.85
CA ASN A 64 -9.20 -19.91 18.36
C ASN A 64 -8.73 -21.29 18.82
N THR A 65 -7.97 -21.95 17.96
CA THR A 65 -7.31 -23.20 18.29
C THR A 65 -6.00 -23.31 17.58
N SER A 66 -4.98 -23.79 18.26
CA SER A 66 -3.69 -24.11 17.66
C SER A 66 -3.07 -25.35 18.29
N LEU A 67 -2.33 -26.09 17.47
CA LEU A 67 -1.57 -27.27 17.86
C LEU A 67 -0.19 -27.17 17.24
N THR A 68 0.87 -27.38 18.04
CA THR A 68 2.24 -27.46 17.50
C THR A 68 2.96 -28.62 18.21
N HIS A 69 3.48 -29.54 17.42
CA HIS A 69 4.27 -30.68 17.92
C HIS A 69 5.76 -30.46 17.60
N TYR A 70 6.60 -30.74 18.59
CA TYR A 70 8.05 -30.61 18.53
C TYR A 70 8.68 -31.98 18.81
N HIS A 71 9.53 -32.43 17.90
CA HIS A 71 10.14 -33.74 18.00
C HIS A 71 11.62 -33.72 17.61
N ARG A 72 12.45 -34.23 18.47
CA ARG A 72 13.86 -34.50 18.20
C ARG A 72 14.01 -35.97 17.79
N VAL A 73 14.21 -36.19 16.48
CA VAL A 73 14.35 -37.53 15.90
C VAL A 73 15.71 -38.15 16.25
N SER A 74 16.76 -37.30 16.23
CA SER A 74 18.14 -37.72 16.52
C SER A 74 18.96 -36.55 17.06
N GLU A 75 20.23 -36.78 17.36
CA GLU A 75 21.16 -35.70 17.72
C GLU A 75 21.39 -34.71 16.57
N ARG A 76 21.09 -35.13 15.33
CA ARG A 76 21.34 -34.33 14.12
C ARG A 76 20.08 -33.83 13.42
N PHE A 77 18.89 -34.29 13.78
CA PHE A 77 17.65 -33.87 13.18
C PHE A 77 16.52 -33.69 14.19
N ALA A 78 15.89 -32.53 14.11
CA ALA A 78 14.69 -32.20 14.87
C ALA A 78 13.72 -31.41 14.00
N PHE A 79 12.41 -31.54 14.27
CA PHE A 79 11.39 -30.78 13.54
C PHE A 79 10.28 -30.32 14.49
N SER A 80 9.56 -29.26 14.06
CA SER A 80 8.26 -28.91 14.58
C SER A 80 7.26 -28.78 13.44
N THR A 81 6.01 -29.14 13.72
CA THR A 81 4.90 -28.97 12.79
C THR A 81 3.66 -28.57 13.57
N GLY A 82 2.86 -27.68 12.99
CA GLY A 82 1.66 -27.20 13.67
C GLY A 82 0.67 -26.57 12.70
N GLY A 83 -0.52 -26.31 13.24
CA GLY A 83 -1.58 -25.62 12.54
C GLY A 83 -2.46 -24.85 13.50
N PHE A 84 -3.24 -23.94 12.95
CA PHE A 84 -4.17 -23.11 13.69
C PHE A 84 -5.46 -22.87 12.92
N TYR A 85 -6.50 -22.50 13.64
CA TYR A 85 -7.75 -21.99 13.11
C TYR A 85 -8.29 -20.92 14.06
N ASP A 86 -8.60 -19.74 13.50
CA ASP A 86 -9.19 -18.63 14.20
C ASP A 86 -10.49 -18.22 13.49
N TYR A 87 -11.51 -17.89 14.28
CA TYR A 87 -12.80 -17.41 13.82
C TYR A 87 -13.31 -16.28 14.71
N GLU A 88 -13.78 -15.21 14.09
CA GLU A 88 -14.43 -14.08 14.74
C GLU A 88 -15.80 -13.83 14.12
N GLY A 89 -16.86 -13.85 14.94
CA GLY A 89 -18.24 -13.66 14.49
C GLY A 89 -18.62 -12.20 14.23
N GLY A 90 -17.69 -11.27 14.48
CA GLY A 90 -17.86 -9.83 14.30
C GLY A 90 -18.83 -9.18 15.28
N PHE A 91 -18.73 -7.88 15.45
CA PHE A 91 -19.60 -7.07 16.33
C PHE A 91 -20.09 -5.77 15.70
N PHE A 92 -19.43 -5.27 14.66
CA PHE A 92 -19.86 -4.07 13.93
C PHE A 92 -21.07 -4.37 13.04
N ARG A 93 -22.07 -3.50 13.13
CA ARG A 93 -23.32 -3.64 12.37
C ARG A 93 -23.47 -2.52 11.37
N ASN A 94 -23.90 -2.87 10.16
CA ASN A 94 -24.13 -1.93 9.07
C ASN A 94 -25.63 -1.57 8.99
N ALA A 95 -25.94 -0.29 9.21
CA ALA A 95 -27.32 0.22 9.23
C ALA A 95 -28.00 0.13 7.84
N ALA A 96 -27.27 0.32 6.74
CA ALA A 96 -27.81 0.24 5.40
C ALA A 96 -28.06 -1.22 4.93
N LEU A 97 -27.37 -2.21 5.56
CA LEU A 97 -27.52 -3.64 5.25
C LEU A 97 -28.32 -4.37 6.36
N ASN A 98 -29.44 -3.85 6.77
CA ASN A 98 -30.34 -4.47 7.75
C ASN A 98 -29.62 -4.87 9.06
N ASN A 99 -28.70 -4.07 9.54
CA ASN A 99 -27.88 -4.35 10.73
C ASN A 99 -27.07 -5.65 10.66
N LYS A 100 -26.70 -6.08 9.44
CA LYS A 100 -25.81 -7.21 9.23
C LYS A 100 -24.45 -6.94 9.85
N LYS A 101 -23.84 -7.95 10.48
CA LYS A 101 -22.45 -7.89 10.94
C LYS A 101 -21.51 -7.98 9.75
N ILE A 102 -20.54 -7.06 9.67
CA ILE A 102 -19.67 -6.91 8.50
C ILE A 102 -18.21 -7.29 8.74
N ASP A 103 -17.80 -7.41 10.00
CA ASP A 103 -16.41 -7.63 10.44
C ASP A 103 -16.12 -9.07 10.88
N LYS A 104 -16.94 -10.03 10.47
CA LYS A 104 -16.66 -11.45 10.68
C LYS A 104 -15.43 -11.89 9.90
N GLY A 105 -14.61 -12.76 10.49
CA GLY A 105 -13.41 -13.26 9.84
C GLY A 105 -13.06 -14.67 10.25
N GLN A 106 -12.26 -15.33 9.41
CA GLN A 106 -11.64 -16.61 9.72
C GLN A 106 -10.26 -16.69 9.10
N SER A 107 -9.37 -17.38 9.80
CA SER A 107 -8.06 -17.74 9.28
C SER A 107 -7.68 -19.15 9.66
N ALA A 108 -6.94 -19.81 8.80
CA ALA A 108 -6.40 -21.14 9.03
C ALA A 108 -5.02 -21.27 8.40
N GLY A 109 -4.14 -22.00 9.06
CA GLY A 109 -2.80 -22.16 8.52
C GLY A 109 -2.06 -23.33 9.11
N GLY A 110 -0.90 -23.60 8.50
CA GLY A 110 0.01 -24.62 8.96
C GLY A 110 1.45 -24.20 8.78
N ARG A 111 2.34 -24.78 9.59
CA ARG A 111 3.77 -24.52 9.55
C ARG A 111 4.59 -25.79 9.78
N PHE A 112 5.76 -25.77 9.21
CA PHE A 112 6.79 -26.79 9.41
C PHE A 112 8.14 -26.11 9.57
N ARG A 113 8.93 -26.57 10.55
CA ARG A 113 10.33 -26.21 10.70
C ARG A 113 11.15 -27.49 10.86
N GLY A 114 12.20 -27.65 10.05
CA GLY A 114 13.14 -28.74 10.14
C GLY A 114 14.56 -28.21 10.34
N ILE A 115 15.26 -28.69 11.38
CA ILE A 115 16.66 -28.35 11.62
C ILE A 115 17.49 -29.60 11.44
N TYR A 116 18.48 -29.52 10.55
CA TYR A 116 19.41 -30.60 10.27
C TYR A 116 20.85 -30.15 10.50
N LEU A 117 21.61 -30.96 11.21
CA LEU A 117 23.04 -30.76 11.53
C LEU A 117 23.87 -31.83 10.79
N PRO A 118 24.24 -31.59 9.50
CA PRO A 118 25.03 -32.57 8.71
C PRO A 118 26.35 -32.94 9.39
N SER A 119 26.96 -31.95 10.06
CA SER A 119 28.17 -32.10 10.87
C SER A 119 28.15 -31.06 12.00
N ASP A 120 29.14 -31.09 12.86
CA ASP A 120 29.28 -30.16 14.00
C ASP A 120 29.44 -28.69 13.53
N ASN A 121 29.90 -28.50 12.30
CA ASN A 121 30.13 -27.17 11.71
C ASN A 121 29.00 -26.69 10.80
N TRP A 122 28.06 -27.55 10.42
CA TRP A 122 26.99 -27.22 9.49
C TRP A 122 25.61 -27.29 10.14
N LYS A 123 24.78 -26.30 9.86
CA LYS A 123 23.38 -26.28 10.21
C LYS A 123 22.54 -25.88 9.00
N ALA A 124 21.49 -26.62 8.74
CA ALA A 124 20.41 -26.26 7.82
C ALA A 124 19.12 -26.10 8.62
N ASP A 125 18.42 -24.97 8.47
CA ASP A 125 17.18 -24.64 9.19
C ASP A 125 16.15 -24.20 8.15
N LEU A 126 15.20 -25.09 7.84
CA LEU A 126 14.12 -24.88 6.87
C LEU A 126 12.84 -24.51 7.62
N ASN A 127 12.20 -23.45 7.20
CA ASN A 127 10.89 -23.03 7.68
C ASN A 127 9.94 -22.91 6.49
N VAL A 128 8.73 -23.47 6.62
CA VAL A 128 7.66 -23.32 5.63
C VAL A 128 6.37 -23.03 6.38
N SER A 129 5.62 -22.03 5.94
CA SER A 129 4.29 -21.73 6.48
C SER A 129 3.32 -21.40 5.35
N TYR A 130 2.07 -21.73 5.55
CA TYR A 130 0.97 -21.35 4.70
C TYR A 130 -0.20 -20.87 5.56
N GLU A 131 -0.85 -19.81 5.13
CA GLU A 131 -2.02 -19.24 5.78
C GLU A 131 -3.07 -18.83 4.72
N TYR A 132 -4.31 -19.17 5.02
CA TYR A 132 -5.51 -18.65 4.38
C TYR A 132 -6.22 -17.73 5.36
N SER A 133 -6.67 -16.56 4.89
CA SER A 133 -7.47 -15.62 5.67
C SER A 133 -8.63 -15.10 4.81
N ASP A 134 -9.83 -15.02 5.41
CA ASP A 134 -11.06 -14.51 4.82
C ASP A 134 -11.70 -13.59 5.85
N GLN A 135 -11.75 -12.29 5.53
CA GLN A 135 -12.17 -11.24 6.44
C GLN A 135 -13.25 -10.39 5.77
N GLY A 136 -14.35 -10.19 6.47
CA GLY A 136 -15.23 -9.08 6.21
C GLY A 136 -14.57 -7.78 6.66
N GLY A 137 -15.18 -6.64 6.41
CA GLY A 137 -14.49 -5.55 6.99
C GLY A 137 -14.86 -4.13 6.62
N TYR A 138 -13.91 -3.29 6.97
CA TYR A 138 -13.91 -1.85 6.77
C TYR A 138 -15.06 -1.15 7.50
N PRO A 139 -15.13 -1.26 8.86
CA PRO A 139 -16.19 -0.69 9.66
C PRO A 139 -16.00 0.83 9.88
N TYR A 140 -15.90 1.57 8.78
CA TYR A 140 -15.88 3.03 8.82
C TYR A 140 -17.31 3.57 8.98
N TYR A 141 -17.49 4.54 9.86
CA TYR A 141 -18.79 5.20 10.04
C TYR A 141 -18.81 6.59 9.41
N TYR A 142 -19.96 6.95 8.89
CA TYR A 142 -20.18 8.24 8.25
C TYR A 142 -20.27 9.35 9.30
N THR A 143 -19.38 10.34 9.24
CA THR A 143 -19.33 11.45 10.21
C THR A 143 -20.25 12.62 9.86
N GLY A 144 -20.89 12.57 8.70
CA GLY A 144 -21.67 13.68 8.16
C GLY A 144 -20.84 14.56 7.20
N SER A 145 -21.52 15.52 6.58
CA SER A 145 -20.87 16.50 5.71
C SER A 145 -19.98 17.44 6.53
N VAL A 146 -18.79 17.78 6.02
CA VAL A 146 -17.89 18.79 6.60
C VAL A 146 -18.60 20.14 6.76
N ASN A 147 -19.47 20.50 5.81
CA ASN A 147 -20.38 21.62 5.94
C ASN A 147 -21.78 21.12 6.33
N PRO A 148 -22.24 21.33 7.58
CA PRO A 148 -23.56 20.85 8.02
C PRO A 148 -24.73 21.35 7.17
N ALA A 149 -24.63 22.55 6.57
CA ALA A 149 -25.67 23.10 5.69
C ALA A 149 -25.76 22.37 4.35
N ALA A 150 -24.71 21.65 3.95
CA ALA A 150 -24.67 20.81 2.75
C ALA A 150 -25.05 19.35 3.02
N GLN A 151 -25.43 19.01 4.27
CA GLN A 151 -25.86 17.65 4.62
C GLN A 151 -27.14 17.28 3.90
N SER A 152 -27.08 16.24 3.07
CA SER A 152 -28.28 15.70 2.40
C SER A 152 -29.28 15.14 3.43
N GLU A 153 -30.55 15.41 3.25
CA GLU A 153 -31.63 14.86 4.09
C GLU A 153 -31.63 13.34 4.07
N GLU A 154 -31.38 12.72 2.92
CA GLU A 154 -31.27 11.30 2.72
C GLU A 154 -30.17 10.65 3.58
N MET A 155 -29.05 11.36 3.77
CA MET A 155 -27.88 10.86 4.50
C MET A 155 -27.92 11.17 6.01
N LYS A 156 -28.83 12.02 6.47
CA LYS A 156 -28.96 12.37 7.91
C LYS A 156 -29.14 11.15 8.83
N PRO A 157 -29.96 10.14 8.48
CA PRO A 157 -30.17 8.96 9.33
C PRO A 157 -28.91 8.11 9.53
N TYR A 158 -27.91 8.25 8.66
CA TYR A 158 -26.69 7.45 8.67
C TYR A 158 -25.52 8.12 9.40
N VAL A 159 -25.65 9.39 9.81
CA VAL A 159 -24.60 10.08 10.57
C VAL A 159 -24.31 9.33 11.87
N GLY A 160 -23.04 9.03 12.12
CA GLY A 160 -22.57 8.25 13.26
C GLY A 160 -22.83 6.74 13.15
N THR A 161 -23.20 6.24 11.97
CA THR A 161 -23.40 4.81 11.72
C THR A 161 -22.47 4.29 10.63
N ILE A 162 -22.23 2.97 10.63
CA ILE A 162 -21.63 2.25 9.52
C ILE A 162 -22.76 2.00 8.52
N SER A 163 -22.61 2.49 7.29
CA SER A 163 -23.71 2.54 6.34
C SER A 163 -23.35 2.23 4.89
N ASN A 164 -22.26 1.49 4.67
CA ASN A 164 -21.91 1.03 3.34
C ASN A 164 -23.10 0.32 2.68
N ASN A 165 -23.44 0.68 1.43
CA ASN A 165 -24.54 0.04 0.71
C ASN A 165 -24.14 -1.33 0.13
N ARG A 166 -22.85 -1.64 0.06
CA ARG A 166 -22.29 -2.92 -0.42
C ARG A 166 -21.38 -3.54 0.63
N GLU A 167 -21.31 -4.88 0.61
CA GLU A 167 -20.39 -5.61 1.47
C GLU A 167 -18.96 -5.44 0.96
N SER A 168 -18.03 -5.26 1.91
CA SER A 168 -16.60 -5.26 1.65
C SER A 168 -15.97 -6.53 2.22
N ASP A 169 -15.00 -7.07 1.52
CA ASP A 169 -14.26 -8.27 1.94
C ASP A 169 -12.77 -8.18 1.61
N TYR A 170 -11.98 -8.97 2.33
CA TYR A 170 -10.58 -9.21 2.03
C TYR A 170 -10.24 -10.66 2.29
N TYR A 171 -9.64 -11.31 1.32
CA TYR A 171 -9.07 -12.63 1.53
C TYR A 171 -7.67 -12.78 0.94
N ARG A 172 -6.87 -13.63 1.57
CA ARG A 172 -5.51 -13.90 1.13
C ARG A 172 -5.11 -15.35 1.29
N ASN A 173 -4.15 -15.73 0.45
CA ASN A 173 -3.34 -16.93 0.60
C ASN A 173 -1.90 -16.46 0.70
N LEU A 174 -1.22 -16.81 1.78
CA LEU A 174 0.16 -16.42 2.05
C LEU A 174 1.00 -17.68 2.31
N MET A 175 2.05 -17.86 1.53
CA MET A 175 3.05 -18.90 1.74
C MET A 175 4.41 -18.25 1.96
N ASN A 176 5.11 -18.70 2.98
CA ASN A 176 6.50 -18.35 3.24
C ASN A 176 7.35 -19.60 3.31
N ALA A 177 8.52 -19.55 2.69
CA ALA A 177 9.57 -20.56 2.83
C ALA A 177 10.90 -19.85 3.06
N GLY A 178 11.67 -20.35 4.03
CA GLY A 178 12.98 -19.82 4.37
C GLY A 178 13.96 -20.96 4.66
N LEU A 179 15.12 -20.91 4.04
CA LEU A 179 16.23 -21.82 4.28
C LEU A 179 17.41 -21.02 4.79
N ASN A 180 17.90 -21.35 5.98
CA ASN A 180 19.12 -20.79 6.54
C ASN A 180 20.19 -21.89 6.58
N LEU A 181 21.24 -21.74 5.79
CA LEU A 181 22.43 -22.57 5.82
C LEU A 181 23.54 -21.83 6.58
N GLU A 182 24.05 -22.44 7.64
CA GLU A 182 25.10 -21.86 8.46
C GLU A 182 26.31 -22.77 8.53
N TYR A 183 27.48 -22.19 8.28
CA TYR A 183 28.77 -22.85 8.43
C TYR A 183 29.60 -22.16 9.53
N GLN A 184 30.00 -22.94 10.51
CA GLN A 184 30.80 -22.52 11.67
C GLN A 184 32.28 -22.79 11.44
N ALA A 185 33.02 -21.82 10.86
CA ALA A 185 34.47 -21.87 10.77
C ALA A 185 35.14 -21.56 12.12
N GLN A 186 36.45 -21.69 12.19
CA GLN A 186 37.22 -21.42 13.43
C GLN A 186 37.10 -19.95 13.89
N HIS A 187 37.19 -18.99 12.96
CA HIS A 187 37.26 -17.55 13.25
C HIS A 187 36.04 -16.75 12.80
N PHE A 188 35.16 -17.36 12.01
CA PHE A 188 33.97 -16.71 11.51
C PHE A 188 32.79 -17.69 11.35
N THR A 189 31.60 -17.15 11.23
CA THR A 189 30.39 -17.85 10.81
C THR A 189 29.99 -17.34 9.45
N LEU A 190 29.69 -18.22 8.51
CA LEU A 190 29.08 -17.91 7.21
C LEU A 190 27.64 -18.37 7.22
N SER A 191 26.72 -17.48 6.87
CA SER A 191 25.28 -17.79 6.77
C SER A 191 24.78 -17.42 5.38
N ALA A 192 23.98 -18.32 4.78
CA ALA A 192 23.23 -18.08 3.55
C ALA A 192 21.75 -18.23 3.89
N VAL A 193 20.96 -17.17 3.65
CA VAL A 193 19.54 -17.13 3.98
C VAL A 193 18.74 -16.90 2.70
N THR A 194 18.14 -17.97 2.18
CA THR A 194 17.21 -17.90 1.06
C THR A 194 15.79 -17.75 1.57
N GLY A 195 15.05 -16.77 1.07
CA GLY A 195 13.65 -16.55 1.40
C GLY A 195 12.78 -16.54 0.16
N TYR A 196 11.65 -17.22 0.21
CA TYR A 196 10.60 -17.15 -0.79
C TYR A 196 9.26 -16.84 -0.14
N GLN A 197 8.52 -15.90 -0.75
CA GLN A 197 7.17 -15.57 -0.34
C GLN A 197 6.24 -15.57 -1.55
N PHE A 198 5.07 -16.15 -1.39
CA PHE A 198 3.96 -16.06 -2.32
C PHE A 198 2.75 -15.50 -1.60
N LEU A 199 2.20 -14.40 -2.14
CA LEU A 199 0.94 -13.82 -1.68
C LEU A 199 -0.03 -13.74 -2.86
N LYS A 200 -1.24 -14.22 -2.64
CA LYS A 200 -2.38 -13.97 -3.53
C LYS A 200 -3.53 -13.43 -2.70
N ASP A 201 -3.93 -12.21 -2.97
CA ASP A 201 -5.03 -11.58 -2.26
C ASP A 201 -6.10 -11.01 -3.20
N ARG A 202 -7.25 -10.72 -2.60
CA ARG A 202 -8.32 -9.92 -3.18
C ARG A 202 -8.93 -9.05 -2.10
N MET A 203 -9.11 -7.80 -2.42
CA MET A 203 -9.82 -6.81 -1.64
C MET A 203 -10.99 -6.30 -2.48
N SER A 204 -12.20 -6.29 -1.91
CA SER A 204 -13.37 -5.66 -2.51
C SER A 204 -13.91 -4.64 -1.51
N ILE A 205 -14.04 -3.38 -1.92
CA ILE A 205 -14.40 -2.28 -1.03
C ILE A 205 -15.51 -1.45 -1.67
N ASP A 206 -16.54 -1.16 -0.87
CA ASP A 206 -17.41 -0.01 -1.06
C ASP A 206 -16.63 1.23 -0.59
N GLN A 207 -15.98 1.90 -1.55
CA GLN A 207 -14.92 2.87 -1.26
C GLN A 207 -15.46 4.22 -0.76
N ASP A 208 -16.72 4.54 -1.00
CA ASP A 208 -17.32 5.76 -0.48
C ASP A 208 -17.78 5.63 0.99
N PHE A 209 -17.86 4.39 1.52
CA PHE A 209 -18.24 4.05 2.89
C PHE A 209 -19.58 4.67 3.33
N THR A 210 -20.51 4.87 2.39
CA THR A 210 -21.81 5.49 2.66
C THR A 210 -22.97 4.60 2.19
N ALA A 211 -24.19 5.06 2.43
CA ALA A 211 -25.40 4.41 1.93
C ALA A 211 -25.68 4.73 0.45
N LYS A 212 -24.89 5.58 -0.18
CA LYS A 212 -24.98 5.90 -1.60
C LYS A 212 -24.20 4.90 -2.44
N ASP A 213 -24.64 4.69 -3.68
CA ASP A 213 -23.97 3.79 -4.62
C ASP A 213 -23.05 4.60 -5.54
N ILE A 214 -21.91 5.12 -4.99
CA ILE A 214 -21.01 6.03 -5.70
C ILE A 214 -19.96 5.24 -6.48
N TYR A 215 -19.10 4.47 -5.81
CA TYR A 215 -18.11 3.65 -6.48
C TYR A 215 -17.56 2.50 -5.64
N THR A 216 -17.17 1.45 -6.32
CA THR A 216 -16.55 0.26 -5.74
C THR A 216 -15.14 0.08 -6.29
N LEU A 217 -14.24 -0.39 -5.44
CA LEU A 217 -12.88 -0.80 -5.79
C LEU A 217 -12.74 -2.30 -5.58
N GLU A 218 -12.26 -3.00 -6.59
CA GLU A 218 -11.73 -4.36 -6.42
C GLU A 218 -10.22 -4.32 -6.68
N GLN A 219 -9.43 -5.00 -5.86
CA GLN A 219 -7.99 -5.14 -6.06
C GLN A 219 -7.58 -6.58 -5.85
N LYS A 220 -7.04 -7.19 -6.89
CA LYS A 220 -6.45 -8.54 -6.86
C LYS A 220 -4.96 -8.41 -7.05
N GLN A 221 -4.19 -9.05 -6.17
CA GLN A 221 -2.74 -9.07 -6.31
C GLN A 221 -2.19 -10.49 -6.30
N ARG A 222 -1.11 -10.64 -7.04
CA ARG A 222 -0.26 -11.83 -7.01
C ARG A 222 1.17 -11.39 -6.89
N ILE A 223 1.81 -11.77 -5.78
CA ILE A 223 3.16 -11.36 -5.43
C ILE A 223 4.02 -12.60 -5.24
N HIS A 224 5.15 -12.64 -5.93
CA HIS A 224 6.23 -13.59 -5.70
C HIS A 224 7.46 -12.81 -5.30
N THR A 225 8.08 -13.17 -4.20
CA THR A 225 9.29 -12.53 -3.70
C THR A 225 10.35 -13.57 -3.44
N LEU A 226 11.52 -13.37 -4.03
CA LEU A 226 12.73 -14.16 -3.77
C LEU A 226 13.77 -13.26 -3.15
N SER A 227 14.41 -13.69 -2.08
CA SER A 227 15.51 -12.98 -1.44
C SER A 227 16.65 -13.92 -1.10
N GLU A 228 17.87 -13.41 -1.18
CA GLU A 228 19.09 -14.13 -0.79
C GLU A 228 19.98 -13.19 0.01
N GLU A 229 20.48 -13.66 1.15
CA GLU A 229 21.44 -12.92 1.96
C GLU A 229 22.62 -13.82 2.34
N LEU A 230 23.82 -13.40 1.98
CA LEU A 230 25.07 -14.03 2.40
C LEU A 230 25.76 -13.15 3.42
N VAL A 231 25.98 -13.65 4.63
CA VAL A 231 26.60 -12.89 5.73
C VAL A 231 27.75 -13.66 6.32
N MET A 232 28.88 -13.00 6.46
CA MET A 232 30.02 -13.49 7.21
C MET A 232 30.22 -12.63 8.45
N LYS A 233 30.33 -13.27 9.62
CA LYS A 233 30.49 -12.61 10.93
C LYS A 233 31.70 -13.16 11.67
N SER A 234 32.46 -12.30 12.31
CA SER A 234 33.56 -12.70 13.19
C SER A 234 33.05 -13.50 14.39
N LYS A 235 33.82 -14.48 14.84
CA LYS A 235 33.57 -15.26 16.07
C LYS A 235 34.46 -14.77 17.23
N GLY A 236 33.98 -15.09 18.44
CA GLY A 236 34.72 -14.82 19.68
C GLY A 236 34.48 -13.43 20.25
N ASN A 237 35.14 -13.14 21.37
CA ASN A 237 35.03 -11.89 22.12
C ASN A 237 36.24 -10.96 21.89
N GLY A 238 36.83 -11.03 20.68
CA GLY A 238 37.96 -10.14 20.32
C GLY A 238 37.59 -8.66 20.38
N ARG A 239 38.61 -7.82 20.48
CA ARG A 239 38.43 -6.35 20.47
C ARG A 239 37.85 -5.81 19.16
N TRP A 240 38.02 -6.54 18.05
CA TRP A 240 37.41 -6.22 16.75
C TRP A 240 36.40 -7.30 16.39
N GLN A 241 35.16 -6.87 16.25
CA GLN A 241 34.05 -7.69 15.77
C GLN A 241 33.51 -7.07 14.49
N TRP A 242 33.15 -7.90 13.52
CA TRP A 242 32.63 -7.41 12.25
C TRP A 242 31.57 -8.34 11.66
N ALA A 243 30.73 -7.75 10.81
CA ALA A 243 29.80 -8.44 9.95
C ALA A 243 29.86 -7.81 8.57
N THR A 244 29.98 -8.64 7.54
CA THR A 244 29.98 -8.25 6.11
C THR A 244 29.00 -9.12 5.36
N GLY A 245 28.23 -8.53 4.46
CA GLY A 245 27.30 -9.32 3.69
C GLY A 245 26.87 -8.67 2.38
N VAL A 246 26.25 -9.50 1.57
CA VAL A 246 25.57 -9.12 0.33
C VAL A 246 24.12 -9.54 0.42
N PHE A 247 23.23 -8.77 -0.21
CA PHE A 247 21.81 -9.03 -0.24
C PHE A 247 21.28 -8.84 -1.65
N GLY A 248 20.39 -9.74 -2.07
CA GLY A 248 19.65 -9.67 -3.32
C GLY A 248 18.16 -9.93 -3.07
N PHE A 249 17.31 -9.22 -3.78
CA PHE A 249 15.87 -9.33 -3.64
C PHE A 249 15.22 -9.07 -5.00
N TYR A 250 14.26 -9.91 -5.37
CA TYR A 250 13.43 -9.69 -6.54
C TYR A 250 11.96 -9.98 -6.22
N GLN A 251 11.09 -9.04 -6.60
CA GLN A 251 9.66 -9.17 -6.41
C GLN A 251 8.95 -9.04 -7.77
N TRP A 252 8.04 -9.97 -8.04
CA TRP A 252 7.07 -9.90 -9.13
C TRP A 252 5.72 -9.57 -8.54
N LEU A 253 5.24 -8.37 -8.78
CA LEU A 253 3.92 -7.93 -8.30
C LEU A 253 3.03 -7.66 -9.50
N LYS A 254 1.94 -8.41 -9.61
CA LYS A 254 0.84 -8.14 -10.56
C LYS A 254 -0.38 -7.69 -9.78
N THR A 255 -0.97 -6.59 -10.22
CA THR A 255 -2.17 -6.01 -9.62
C THR A 255 -3.22 -5.80 -10.70
N ASP A 256 -4.42 -6.32 -10.47
CA ASP A 256 -5.65 -6.00 -11.20
C ASP A 256 -6.53 -5.20 -10.24
N ALA A 257 -6.82 -3.94 -10.59
CA ALA A 257 -7.47 -2.97 -9.70
C ALA A 257 -8.55 -2.15 -10.42
N PRO A 258 -9.66 -2.78 -10.86
CA PRO A 258 -10.77 -2.06 -11.46
C PRO A 258 -11.49 -1.18 -10.43
N VAL A 259 -11.86 0.04 -10.87
CA VAL A 259 -12.76 0.95 -10.17
C VAL A 259 -14.05 1.04 -10.97
N THR A 260 -15.19 0.88 -10.32
CA THR A 260 -16.49 1.01 -10.98
C THR A 260 -17.28 2.12 -10.32
N PHE A 261 -17.51 3.21 -11.07
CA PHE A 261 -18.51 4.21 -10.69
C PHE A 261 -19.89 3.61 -10.90
N ARG A 262 -20.74 3.77 -9.92
CA ARG A 262 -22.09 3.25 -9.84
C ARG A 262 -23.10 4.34 -10.11
N LYS A 263 -24.37 4.05 -9.96
CA LYS A 263 -25.47 4.97 -10.30
C LYS A 263 -25.30 6.36 -9.71
N ASP A 264 -25.14 6.50 -8.39
CA ASP A 264 -24.99 7.81 -7.75
C ASP A 264 -23.68 8.51 -8.16
N GLY A 265 -22.62 7.73 -8.44
CA GLY A 265 -21.37 8.22 -9.01
C GLY A 265 -21.54 8.75 -10.43
N MET A 266 -22.34 8.08 -11.25
CA MET A 266 -22.68 8.55 -12.60
C MET A 266 -23.51 9.84 -12.56
N ASP A 267 -24.43 9.96 -11.61
CA ASP A 267 -25.21 11.19 -11.41
C ASP A 267 -24.30 12.35 -10.99
N MET A 268 -23.32 12.12 -10.11
CA MET A 268 -22.32 13.13 -9.73
C MET A 268 -21.44 13.55 -10.93
N LEU A 269 -21.00 12.60 -11.75
CA LEU A 269 -20.24 12.89 -12.97
C LEU A 269 -21.06 13.72 -13.97
N ASN A 270 -22.34 13.40 -14.16
CA ASN A 270 -23.26 14.19 -15.00
C ASN A 270 -23.40 15.63 -14.50
N GLN A 271 -23.57 15.85 -13.21
CA GLN A 271 -23.66 17.19 -12.61
C GLN A 271 -22.36 17.99 -12.80
N MET A 272 -21.20 17.32 -12.60
CA MET A 272 -19.89 17.96 -12.80
C MET A 272 -19.70 18.40 -14.25
N LEU A 273 -20.05 17.54 -15.22
CA LEU A 273 -19.93 17.85 -16.64
C LEU A 273 -20.92 18.94 -17.08
N GLY A 274 -22.15 18.91 -16.57
CA GLY A 274 -23.14 19.94 -16.81
C GLY A 274 -22.70 21.33 -16.31
N SER A 275 -21.86 21.39 -15.28
CA SER A 275 -21.29 22.65 -14.79
C SER A 275 -20.16 23.23 -15.65
N VAL A 276 -19.51 22.37 -16.48
CA VAL A 276 -18.39 22.79 -17.35
C VAL A 276 -18.86 23.28 -18.71
N ILE A 277 -19.98 22.75 -19.21
CA ILE A 277 -20.56 23.16 -20.49
C ILE A 277 -21.49 24.37 -20.24
N PRO A 278 -21.37 25.45 -21.02
CA PRO A 278 -22.28 26.56 -20.87
C PRO A 278 -23.73 26.10 -21.07
N SER A 279 -24.58 26.32 -20.08
CA SER A 279 -26.02 25.98 -20.19
C SER A 279 -26.73 26.81 -21.30
N LYS A 280 -26.12 27.96 -21.66
CA LYS A 280 -26.66 28.88 -22.65
C LYS A 280 -25.53 29.72 -23.25
N ILE A 281 -25.48 29.82 -24.57
CA ILE A 281 -24.62 30.73 -25.31
C ILE A 281 -25.51 31.77 -25.99
N GLU A 282 -25.37 33.03 -25.61
CA GLU A 282 -26.17 34.14 -26.18
C GLU A 282 -25.44 34.80 -27.33
N VAL A 283 -26.11 34.90 -28.48
CA VAL A 283 -25.61 35.53 -29.69
C VAL A 283 -26.55 36.67 -30.08
N THR A 284 -26.08 37.91 -30.11
CA THR A 284 -26.84 39.06 -30.60
C THR A 284 -26.78 39.08 -32.12
N MET A 285 -27.93 38.97 -32.79
CA MET A 285 -28.03 38.96 -34.24
C MET A 285 -28.26 40.38 -34.80
N MET A 286 -29.15 41.16 -34.18
CA MET A 286 -29.47 42.58 -34.47
C MET A 286 -30.03 43.22 -33.21
N PRO A 287 -30.14 44.56 -33.15
CA PRO A 287 -30.78 45.23 -32.04
C PRO A 287 -32.18 44.65 -31.78
N GLY A 288 -32.38 44.10 -30.55
CA GLY A 288 -33.63 43.47 -30.11
C GLY A 288 -33.88 42.04 -30.60
N MET A 289 -32.97 41.43 -31.37
CA MET A 289 -33.03 40.01 -31.76
C MET A 289 -31.76 39.27 -31.38
N GLY A 290 -31.92 38.11 -30.78
CA GLY A 290 -30.84 37.21 -30.37
C GLY A 290 -31.11 35.76 -30.69
N LEU A 291 -30.06 34.95 -30.64
CA LEU A 291 -30.09 33.50 -30.71
C LEU A 291 -29.46 32.96 -29.45
N ASN A 292 -30.22 32.20 -28.70
CA ASN A 292 -29.70 31.39 -27.59
C ASN A 292 -29.35 30.01 -28.11
N ILE A 293 -28.16 29.55 -27.84
CA ILE A 293 -27.71 28.18 -28.13
C ILE A 293 -27.66 27.43 -26.81
N LEU A 294 -28.37 26.34 -26.75
CA LEU A 294 -28.55 25.48 -25.55
C LEU A 294 -27.89 24.12 -25.81
N PRO A 295 -26.61 23.97 -25.48
CA PRO A 295 -25.99 22.65 -25.55
C PRO A 295 -26.56 21.73 -24.44
N SER A 296 -26.77 20.48 -24.75
CA SER A 296 -27.09 19.42 -23.80
C SER A 296 -26.04 18.33 -23.88
N LEU A 297 -25.63 17.79 -22.73
CA LEU A 297 -24.74 16.64 -22.64
C LEU A 297 -25.23 15.76 -21.49
N GLN A 298 -25.35 14.48 -21.75
CA GLN A 298 -25.76 13.49 -20.77
C GLN A 298 -24.95 12.21 -20.92
N LEU A 299 -24.38 11.72 -19.84
CA LEU A 299 -23.70 10.43 -19.80
C LEU A 299 -24.70 9.31 -19.95
N GLY A 300 -24.31 8.28 -20.71
CA GLY A 300 -25.05 7.05 -20.88
C GLY A 300 -24.67 6.00 -19.83
N GLY A 301 -25.59 5.06 -19.58
CA GLY A 301 -25.35 3.96 -18.66
C GLY A 301 -25.49 4.31 -17.18
N ASN A 302 -25.50 3.26 -16.36
CA ASN A 302 -25.60 3.36 -14.90
C ASN A 302 -24.28 3.10 -14.20
N ASP A 303 -23.28 2.60 -14.94
CA ASP A 303 -21.97 2.25 -14.42
C ASP A 303 -20.87 2.72 -15.38
N LEU A 304 -19.73 3.13 -14.83
CA LEU A 304 -18.50 3.37 -15.59
C LEU A 304 -17.37 2.52 -15.00
N LEU A 305 -16.87 1.58 -15.79
CA LEU A 305 -15.75 0.74 -15.40
C LEU A 305 -14.43 1.36 -15.86
N ILE A 306 -13.52 1.56 -14.93
CA ILE A 306 -12.13 1.91 -15.15
C ILE A 306 -11.29 0.65 -14.89
N ASN A 307 -10.72 0.07 -15.94
CA ASN A 307 -9.82 -1.07 -15.81
C ASN A 307 -8.45 -0.64 -15.32
N GLY A 308 -7.74 -1.51 -14.61
CA GLY A 308 -6.38 -1.25 -14.15
C GLY A 308 -5.55 -2.52 -14.01
N ASP A 309 -4.70 -2.79 -15.00
CA ASP A 309 -3.72 -3.88 -14.97
C ASP A 309 -2.31 -3.31 -14.79
N PHE A 310 -1.63 -3.75 -13.74
CA PHE A 310 -0.30 -3.28 -13.37
C PHE A 310 0.64 -4.44 -13.11
N ASP A 311 1.84 -4.37 -13.70
CA ASP A 311 2.95 -5.29 -13.43
C ASP A 311 4.12 -4.46 -12.92
N THR A 312 4.45 -4.59 -11.62
CA THR A 312 5.43 -3.76 -10.93
C THR A 312 6.58 -4.58 -10.36
N PRO A 313 7.50 -5.07 -11.22
CA PRO A 313 8.69 -5.77 -10.76
C PRO A 313 9.65 -4.83 -10.05
N LEU A 314 10.27 -5.35 -8.99
CA LEU A 314 11.22 -4.65 -8.15
C LEU A 314 12.47 -5.49 -7.94
N LEU A 315 13.62 -4.93 -8.26
CA LEU A 315 14.94 -5.49 -7.97
C LEU A 315 15.64 -4.65 -6.92
N ASN A 316 16.20 -5.29 -5.91
CA ASN A 316 17.05 -4.65 -4.92
C ASN A 316 18.34 -5.48 -4.74
N GLY A 317 19.48 -4.80 -4.64
CA GLY A 317 20.76 -5.41 -4.34
C GLY A 317 21.55 -4.55 -3.38
N ALA A 318 22.24 -5.15 -2.41
CA ALA A 318 23.01 -4.38 -1.44
C ALA A 318 24.32 -5.05 -1.02
N LEU A 319 25.26 -4.19 -0.64
CA LEU A 319 26.52 -4.56 0.05
C LEU A 319 26.52 -3.86 1.40
N PHE A 320 26.92 -4.57 2.45
CA PHE A 320 27.00 -3.96 3.77
C PHE A 320 28.18 -4.49 4.59
N HIS A 321 28.69 -3.61 5.44
CA HIS A 321 29.72 -3.93 6.41
C HIS A 321 29.49 -3.15 7.70
N GLN A 322 29.74 -3.80 8.84
CA GLN A 322 29.75 -3.18 10.14
C GLN A 322 30.92 -3.71 10.95
N SER A 323 31.69 -2.82 11.57
CA SER A 323 32.75 -3.14 12.52
C SER A 323 32.47 -2.52 13.89
N THR A 324 32.73 -3.28 14.94
CA THR A 324 32.68 -2.81 16.31
C THR A 324 34.07 -3.00 16.95
N PHE A 325 34.63 -1.93 17.44
CA PHE A 325 35.92 -1.89 18.17
C PHE A 325 35.64 -1.72 19.66
N ARG A 326 36.06 -2.71 20.45
CA ARG A 326 35.93 -2.71 21.90
C ARG A 326 37.21 -2.26 22.58
N ASP A 327 37.10 -1.74 23.82
CA ASP A 327 38.21 -1.20 24.61
C ASP A 327 39.04 -0.17 23.82
N LEU A 328 38.31 0.75 23.17
CA LEU A 328 38.90 1.77 22.30
C LEU A 328 39.89 2.63 23.09
N PHE A 329 41.05 2.91 22.50
CA PHE A 329 42.15 3.66 23.12
C PHE A 329 42.63 3.09 24.47
N GLY A 330 42.40 1.79 24.73
CA GLY A 330 42.74 1.13 26.00
C GLY A 330 41.72 1.38 27.14
N LEU A 331 40.67 2.14 26.88
CA LEU A 331 39.59 2.39 27.84
C LEU A 331 38.66 1.19 27.87
N ARG A 332 38.74 0.41 28.94
CA ARG A 332 37.88 -0.77 29.14
C ARG A 332 36.40 -0.35 29.20
N GLY A 333 35.56 -1.05 28.46
CA GLY A 333 34.11 -0.78 28.37
C GLY A 333 33.73 0.22 27.30
N LEU A 334 34.68 0.97 26.70
CA LEU A 334 34.38 1.89 25.60
C LEU A 334 34.37 1.12 24.28
N SER A 335 33.27 1.20 23.55
CA SER A 335 33.14 0.60 22.22
C SER A 335 32.66 1.59 21.18
N PHE A 336 33.15 1.43 19.96
CA PHE A 336 32.77 2.23 18.81
C PHE A 336 32.31 1.28 17.68
N THR A 337 31.13 1.53 17.12
CA THR A 337 30.61 0.81 15.98
C THR A 337 30.50 1.74 14.78
N ALA A 338 31.03 1.30 13.63
CA ALA A 338 30.84 1.94 12.34
C ALA A 338 30.26 0.95 11.35
N GLY A 339 29.22 1.33 10.68
CA GLY A 339 28.54 0.52 9.67
C GLY A 339 28.18 1.32 8.43
N LEU A 340 28.18 0.65 7.29
CA LEU A 340 27.81 1.23 6.01
C LEU A 340 27.09 0.18 5.16
N ARG A 341 26.01 0.61 4.51
CA ARG A 341 25.31 -0.18 3.49
C ARG A 341 25.12 0.68 2.24
N LEU A 342 25.42 0.09 1.10
CA LEU A 342 25.08 0.61 -0.21
C LEU A 342 23.94 -0.23 -0.75
N ASP A 343 22.80 0.40 -1.02
CA ASP A 343 21.56 -0.22 -1.42
C ASP A 343 21.14 0.32 -2.78
N TYR A 344 21.07 -0.54 -3.79
CA TYR A 344 20.58 -0.21 -5.12
C TYR A 344 19.20 -0.81 -5.33
N GLU A 345 18.28 -0.01 -5.83
CA GLU A 345 16.90 -0.42 -6.09
C GLU A 345 16.50 0.02 -7.50
N LYS A 346 15.93 -0.91 -8.27
CA LYS A 346 15.34 -0.64 -9.57
C LYS A 346 13.88 -1.06 -9.56
N MET A 347 13.00 -0.11 -9.83
CA MET A 347 11.56 -0.30 -9.91
C MET A 347 11.10 -0.09 -11.33
N LYS A 348 10.11 -0.87 -11.76
CA LYS A 348 9.45 -0.71 -13.03
C LYS A 348 7.95 -0.84 -12.82
N MET A 349 7.15 -0.08 -13.58
CA MET A 349 5.72 -0.26 -13.68
C MET A 349 5.33 -0.35 -15.15
N ASN A 350 4.82 -1.50 -15.56
CA ASN A 350 4.07 -1.67 -16.78
C ASN A 350 2.60 -1.46 -16.44
N TYR A 351 1.91 -0.63 -17.17
CA TYR A 351 0.51 -0.29 -16.90
C TYR A 351 -0.35 -0.38 -18.15
N ASN A 352 -1.58 -0.81 -17.96
CA ASN A 352 -2.62 -0.84 -18.95
C ASN A 352 -3.94 -0.55 -18.24
N SER A 353 -4.36 0.71 -18.31
CA SER A 353 -5.56 1.18 -17.65
C SER A 353 -6.39 1.96 -18.65
N GLY A 354 -7.70 1.74 -18.67
CA GLY A 354 -8.57 2.36 -19.66
C GLY A 354 -10.03 2.32 -19.26
N THR A 355 -10.80 3.18 -19.92
CA THR A 355 -12.25 3.27 -19.75
C THR A 355 -12.90 3.70 -21.07
N ALA A 356 -14.16 3.35 -21.23
CA ALA A 356 -15.00 3.80 -22.34
C ALA A 356 -16.36 4.19 -21.79
N MET A 357 -16.97 5.22 -22.36
CA MET A 357 -18.25 5.73 -21.94
C MET A 357 -19.08 6.23 -23.11
N ASP A 358 -20.33 5.85 -23.14
CA ASP A 358 -21.31 6.40 -24.05
C ASP A 358 -21.92 7.68 -23.47
N TYR A 359 -22.20 8.63 -24.33
CA TYR A 359 -22.87 9.87 -23.94
C TYR A 359 -23.70 10.42 -25.10
N THR A 360 -24.67 11.26 -24.80
CA THR A 360 -25.47 11.96 -25.78
C THR A 360 -25.14 13.46 -25.75
N VAL A 361 -25.07 14.06 -26.92
CA VAL A 361 -24.89 15.50 -27.08
C VAL A 361 -25.94 16.03 -28.05
N GLY A 362 -26.52 17.19 -27.75
CA GLY A 362 -27.47 17.86 -28.60
C GLY A 362 -27.34 19.38 -28.50
N ILE A 363 -27.85 20.11 -29.47
CA ILE A 363 -27.91 21.57 -29.47
C ILE A 363 -29.29 22.02 -29.94
N LYS A 364 -29.93 22.82 -29.10
CA LYS A 364 -31.15 23.54 -29.45
C LYS A 364 -30.83 25.03 -29.62
N GLY A 365 -31.43 25.66 -30.59
CA GLY A 365 -31.39 27.11 -30.77
C GLY A 365 -32.74 27.72 -30.39
N GLU A 366 -32.73 28.84 -29.70
CA GLU A 366 -33.92 29.65 -29.44
C GLU A 366 -33.73 31.06 -30.05
N MET A 367 -34.52 31.41 -31.01
CA MET A 367 -34.56 32.77 -31.50
C MET A 367 -35.36 33.64 -30.54
N VAL A 368 -34.75 34.75 -30.10
CA VAL A 368 -35.33 35.62 -29.05
C VAL A 368 -35.52 37.03 -29.62
N ARG A 369 -36.68 37.63 -29.34
CA ARG A 369 -36.96 39.03 -29.65
C ARG A 369 -37.56 39.74 -28.46
N GLY A 370 -36.94 40.83 -28.02
CA GLY A 370 -37.41 41.58 -26.85
C GLY A 370 -37.42 40.73 -25.57
N GLY A 371 -36.58 39.71 -25.41
CA GLY A 371 -36.53 38.81 -24.28
C GLY A 371 -37.49 37.62 -24.35
N GLN A 372 -38.32 37.49 -25.40
CA GLN A 372 -39.26 36.37 -25.56
C GLN A 372 -38.78 35.43 -26.68
N ILE A 373 -38.93 34.11 -26.43
CA ILE A 373 -38.63 33.07 -27.44
C ILE A 373 -39.71 33.13 -28.50
N ILE A 374 -39.31 33.41 -29.76
CA ILE A 374 -40.21 33.48 -30.90
C ILE A 374 -40.14 32.24 -31.79
N LYS A 375 -39.06 31.48 -31.71
CA LYS A 375 -38.91 30.23 -32.47
C LYS A 375 -37.83 29.35 -31.87
N GLU A 376 -38.12 28.06 -31.77
CA GLU A 376 -37.11 27.03 -31.50
C GLU A 376 -36.52 26.50 -32.81
N ILE A 377 -35.20 26.33 -32.86
CA ILE A 377 -34.46 25.87 -34.03
C ILE A 377 -33.69 24.61 -33.61
N PRO A 378 -33.98 23.42 -34.16
CA PRO A 378 -33.15 22.28 -33.99
C PRO A 378 -31.82 22.50 -34.75
N MET A 379 -30.71 22.67 -33.98
CA MET A 379 -29.40 22.89 -34.60
C MET A 379 -28.63 21.56 -34.73
N MET A 380 -28.67 20.74 -33.70
CA MET A 380 -28.10 19.41 -33.69
C MET A 380 -29.05 18.50 -32.91
N PRO A 381 -29.60 17.43 -33.53
CA PRO A 381 -30.37 16.45 -32.79
C PRO A 381 -29.50 15.72 -31.76
N GLU A 382 -30.12 15.16 -30.73
CA GLU A 382 -29.41 14.34 -29.78
C GLU A 382 -28.71 13.19 -30.51
N THR A 383 -27.38 13.17 -30.40
CA THR A 383 -26.50 12.21 -31.07
C THR A 383 -25.73 11.43 -30.02
N SER A 384 -25.77 10.10 -30.09
CA SER A 384 -24.99 9.23 -29.21
C SER A 384 -23.57 9.10 -29.73
N LEU A 385 -22.61 9.31 -28.82
CA LEU A 385 -21.18 9.22 -29.06
C LEU A 385 -20.56 8.28 -28.02
N THR A 386 -19.41 7.69 -28.37
CA THR A 386 -18.59 6.92 -27.44
C THR A 386 -17.23 7.57 -27.32
N VAL A 387 -16.80 7.86 -26.11
CA VAL A 387 -15.46 8.31 -25.80
C VAL A 387 -14.66 7.22 -25.12
N GLN A 388 -13.38 7.11 -25.47
CA GLN A 388 -12.46 6.13 -24.88
C GLN A 388 -11.19 6.86 -24.44
N SER A 389 -10.73 6.57 -23.24
CA SER A 389 -9.44 7.01 -22.74
C SER A 389 -8.62 5.84 -22.24
N ARG A 390 -7.33 5.83 -22.56
CA ARG A 390 -6.43 4.74 -22.21
C ARG A 390 -5.01 5.24 -21.92
N TYR A 391 -4.46 4.70 -20.83
CA TYR A 391 -3.05 4.78 -20.51
C TYR A 391 -2.42 3.40 -20.64
N GLN A 392 -1.44 3.28 -21.52
CA GLN A 392 -0.68 2.05 -21.71
C GLN A 392 0.79 2.39 -21.90
N GLY A 393 1.66 1.75 -21.13
CA GLY A 393 3.09 2.04 -21.22
C GLY A 393 3.91 1.38 -20.14
N SER A 394 5.13 1.86 -20.04
CA SER A 394 6.10 1.41 -19.04
C SER A 394 6.91 2.60 -18.54
N ILE A 395 7.08 2.68 -17.23
CA ILE A 395 7.98 3.62 -16.58
C ILE A 395 8.91 2.85 -15.64
N ASP A 396 10.15 3.29 -15.55
CA ASP A 396 11.14 2.71 -14.64
C ASP A 396 11.95 3.81 -13.95
N LYS A 397 12.47 3.48 -12.79
CA LYS A 397 13.30 4.33 -11.96
C LYS A 397 14.26 3.50 -11.13
N ASP A 398 15.44 4.02 -10.93
CA ASP A 398 16.42 3.43 -10.02
C ASP A 398 16.89 4.46 -8.98
N TYR A 399 17.29 3.92 -7.84
CA TYR A 399 17.77 4.70 -6.69
C TYR A 399 18.98 4.00 -6.08
N LEU A 400 19.94 4.82 -5.65
CA LEU A 400 21.11 4.38 -4.88
C LEU A 400 21.05 5.05 -3.50
N GLN A 401 21.05 4.25 -2.43
CA GLN A 401 20.98 4.73 -1.06
C GLN A 401 22.22 4.33 -0.29
N LEU A 402 22.79 5.30 0.42
CA LEU A 402 23.90 5.09 1.35
C LEU A 402 23.35 5.18 2.77
N LEU A 403 23.54 4.13 3.58
CA LEU A 403 22.97 3.98 4.91
C LEU A 403 24.07 3.82 5.96
N PRO A 404 24.67 4.92 6.44
CA PRO A 404 25.66 4.89 7.49
C PRO A 404 25.04 4.67 8.87
N LYS A 405 25.84 4.08 9.77
CA LYS A 405 25.56 3.97 11.21
C LYS A 405 26.84 4.18 11.99
N PHE A 406 26.78 5.05 13.00
CA PHE A 406 27.86 5.25 13.96
C PHE A 406 27.26 5.14 15.37
N ALA A 407 27.91 4.40 16.25
CA ALA A 407 27.51 4.30 17.65
C ALA A 407 28.73 4.31 18.57
N LEU A 408 28.60 5.00 19.66
CA LEU A 408 29.54 4.99 20.77
C LEU A 408 28.83 4.49 22.01
N GLN A 409 29.41 3.52 22.72
CA GLN A 409 28.85 2.95 23.94
C GLN A 409 29.92 2.81 24.99
N TYR A 410 29.55 3.10 26.22
CA TYR A 410 30.39 2.86 27.39
C TYR A 410 29.68 1.96 28.40
N ASP A 411 30.24 0.78 28.61
CA ASP A 411 29.74 -0.21 29.58
C ASP A 411 30.40 0.06 30.94
N PHE A 412 29.58 0.30 31.97
CA PHE A 412 30.03 0.50 33.33
C PHE A 412 30.53 -0.81 33.95
N LYS A 413 31.41 -0.70 34.94
CA LYS A 413 31.86 -1.85 35.72
C LYS A 413 30.73 -2.43 36.57
N ASP A 414 30.96 -3.64 37.07
CA ASP A 414 30.08 -4.33 38.03
C ASP A 414 28.64 -4.50 37.56
N ASN A 415 28.46 -4.63 36.25
CA ASN A 415 27.14 -4.84 35.61
C ASN A 415 26.11 -3.72 35.87
N LEU A 416 26.61 -2.52 36.20
CA LEU A 416 25.79 -1.33 36.46
C LEU A 416 24.97 -0.89 35.23
N GLY A 417 25.43 -1.27 34.02
CA GLY A 417 24.74 -0.94 32.76
C GLY A 417 25.65 -0.20 31.78
N ASN A 418 25.02 0.58 30.88
CA ASN A 418 25.73 1.35 29.87
C ASN A 418 25.07 2.68 29.55
N VAL A 419 25.84 3.55 28.91
CA VAL A 419 25.36 4.73 28.18
C VAL A 419 25.76 4.60 26.71
N TYR A 420 24.94 5.10 25.81
CA TYR A 420 25.23 5.05 24.38
C TYR A 420 24.76 6.30 23.64
N ALA A 421 25.39 6.55 22.48
CA ALA A 421 24.92 7.50 21.48
C ALA A 421 25.03 6.86 20.11
N THR A 422 24.01 7.05 19.27
CA THR A 422 23.93 6.47 17.92
C THR A 422 23.45 7.51 16.93
N VAL A 423 24.07 7.51 15.73
CA VAL A 423 23.58 8.20 14.53
C VAL A 423 23.39 7.16 13.45
N SER A 424 22.19 7.09 12.86
CA SER A 424 21.90 6.13 11.82
C SER A 424 20.94 6.68 10.78
N LYS A 425 21.04 6.16 9.55
CA LYS A 425 20.15 6.51 8.45
C LYS A 425 19.34 5.28 8.04
N GLY A 426 18.05 5.48 7.82
CA GLY A 426 17.13 4.53 7.20
C GLY A 426 16.44 5.15 6.00
N TYR A 427 15.79 4.33 5.18
CA TYR A 427 14.96 4.80 4.09
C TYR A 427 13.76 3.87 3.88
N ARG A 428 12.71 4.44 3.28
CA ARG A 428 11.57 3.71 2.73
C ARG A 428 11.64 3.81 1.21
N SER A 429 11.39 2.70 0.52
CA SER A 429 11.42 2.63 -0.94
C SER A 429 10.49 3.65 -1.58
N GLY A 430 10.91 4.24 -2.68
CA GLY A 430 10.03 4.94 -3.59
C GLY A 430 9.07 3.98 -4.30
N GLY A 431 8.29 4.47 -5.25
CA GLY A 431 7.36 3.61 -5.97
C GLY A 431 6.47 4.36 -6.93
N TYR A 432 5.37 3.68 -7.27
CA TYR A 432 4.31 4.21 -8.11
C TYR A 432 2.96 4.02 -7.44
N ASN A 433 2.19 5.11 -7.31
CA ASN A 433 0.83 5.05 -6.81
C ASN A 433 -0.14 4.69 -7.95
N ILE A 434 -0.53 3.42 -8.04
CA ILE A 434 -1.44 2.92 -9.08
C ILE A 434 -2.87 3.46 -8.93
N GLN A 435 -3.28 3.91 -7.75
CA GLN A 435 -4.62 4.47 -7.51
C GLN A 435 -4.83 5.78 -8.30
N MET A 436 -3.76 6.52 -8.58
CA MET A 436 -3.81 7.75 -9.38
C MET A 436 -4.31 7.52 -10.81
N PHE A 437 -4.28 6.28 -11.33
CA PHE A 437 -4.79 5.99 -12.67
C PHE A 437 -6.30 6.21 -12.80
N SER A 438 -7.06 6.05 -11.73
CA SER A 438 -8.49 6.40 -11.74
C SER A 438 -8.69 7.90 -12.00
N ASP A 439 -7.95 8.76 -11.33
CA ASP A 439 -8.03 10.22 -11.49
C ASP A 439 -7.49 10.67 -12.85
N LEU A 440 -6.39 10.05 -13.30
CA LEU A 440 -5.82 10.28 -14.64
C LEU A 440 -6.84 9.98 -15.74
N LEU A 441 -7.52 8.84 -15.65
CA LEU A 441 -8.52 8.42 -16.62
C LEU A 441 -9.78 9.27 -16.57
N GLN A 442 -10.27 9.66 -15.40
CA GLN A 442 -11.38 10.60 -15.28
C GLN A 442 -11.05 11.94 -15.92
N SER A 443 -9.85 12.48 -15.66
CA SER A 443 -9.38 13.74 -16.25
C SER A 443 -9.24 13.62 -17.77
N SER A 444 -8.65 12.54 -18.28
CA SER A 444 -8.49 12.30 -19.72
C SER A 444 -9.83 12.08 -20.40
N LEU A 445 -10.71 11.28 -19.80
CA LEU A 445 -12.05 11.02 -20.33
C LEU A 445 -12.84 12.33 -20.50
N LYS A 446 -12.80 13.20 -19.48
CA LYS A 446 -13.39 14.54 -19.54
C LYS A 446 -12.80 15.37 -20.69
N ASN A 447 -11.49 15.43 -20.82
CA ASN A 447 -10.81 16.21 -21.87
C ASN A 447 -11.13 15.65 -23.26
N ASP A 448 -11.08 14.34 -23.44
CA ASP A 448 -11.35 13.67 -24.72
C ASP A 448 -12.82 13.86 -25.13
N MET A 449 -13.75 13.74 -24.18
CA MET A 449 -15.17 14.00 -24.38
C MET A 449 -15.43 15.46 -24.77
N MET A 450 -14.83 16.42 -24.07
CA MET A 450 -14.93 17.84 -24.39
C MET A 450 -14.43 18.14 -25.80
N ARG A 451 -13.29 17.56 -26.20
CA ARG A 451 -12.72 17.69 -27.53
C ARG A 451 -13.65 17.14 -28.61
N GLN A 452 -14.11 15.91 -28.43
CA GLN A 452 -15.03 15.23 -29.36
C GLN A 452 -16.36 15.97 -29.45
N THR A 453 -16.92 16.45 -28.33
CA THR A 453 -18.15 17.24 -28.29
C THR A 453 -17.98 18.54 -29.04
N LYS A 454 -16.88 19.28 -28.81
CA LYS A 454 -16.59 20.56 -29.55
C LYS A 454 -16.52 20.33 -31.06
N GLU A 455 -15.81 19.28 -31.49
CA GLU A 455 -15.67 18.92 -32.91
C GLU A 455 -17.03 18.61 -33.55
N GLU A 456 -17.86 17.76 -32.92
CA GLU A 456 -19.18 17.41 -33.45
C GLU A 456 -20.16 18.59 -33.44
N VAL A 457 -20.12 19.44 -32.41
CA VAL A 457 -20.91 20.67 -32.34
C VAL A 457 -20.56 21.63 -33.47
N LEU A 458 -19.28 21.88 -33.71
CA LEU A 458 -18.84 22.80 -34.76
C LEU A 458 -19.17 22.27 -36.16
N LYS A 459 -19.06 20.95 -36.37
CA LYS A 459 -19.44 20.29 -37.63
C LYS A 459 -20.95 20.38 -37.89
N ALA A 460 -21.76 20.16 -36.85
CA ALA A 460 -23.22 20.27 -36.95
C ALA A 460 -23.66 21.74 -37.27
N ILE A 461 -22.99 22.72 -36.69
CA ILE A 461 -23.27 24.14 -36.89
C ILE A 461 -22.92 24.56 -38.31
N GLU A 462 -21.82 24.07 -38.91
CA GLU A 462 -21.45 24.37 -40.33
C GLU A 462 -22.58 24.05 -41.32
N ASN A 463 -23.38 23.01 -41.02
CA ASN A 463 -24.48 22.55 -41.86
C ASN A 463 -25.85 23.11 -41.42
N SER A 464 -25.87 24.10 -40.51
CA SER A 464 -27.08 24.69 -39.94
C SER A 464 -27.26 26.18 -40.30
N PRO A 465 -28.45 26.76 -40.07
CA PRO A 465 -28.65 28.22 -40.16
C PRO A 465 -27.73 29.04 -39.26
N GLY A 466 -27.05 28.41 -38.30
CA GLY A 466 -26.08 29.03 -37.39
C GLY A 466 -24.65 29.12 -37.93
N ALA A 467 -24.36 28.70 -39.16
CA ALA A 467 -23.01 28.61 -39.73
C ALA A 467 -22.21 29.95 -39.61
N SER A 468 -22.87 31.09 -39.75
CA SER A 468 -22.26 32.42 -39.61
C SER A 468 -21.79 32.74 -38.16
N TYR A 469 -22.18 31.95 -37.16
CA TYR A 469 -21.80 32.13 -35.74
C TYR A 469 -20.82 31.08 -35.24
N LYS A 470 -20.27 30.24 -36.12
CA LYS A 470 -19.35 29.14 -35.78
C LYS A 470 -18.16 29.62 -34.94
N ASP A 471 -17.51 30.71 -35.36
CA ASP A 471 -16.33 31.22 -34.65
C ASP A 471 -16.68 31.72 -33.26
N LEU A 472 -17.81 32.42 -33.08
CA LEU A 472 -18.28 32.87 -31.77
C LEU A 472 -18.65 31.68 -30.85
N ILE A 473 -19.25 30.65 -31.41
CA ILE A 473 -19.59 29.44 -30.64
C ILE A 473 -18.30 28.70 -30.23
N SER A 474 -17.34 28.60 -31.15
CA SER A 474 -16.03 27.99 -30.87
C SER A 474 -15.27 28.73 -29.78
N GLU A 475 -15.33 30.06 -29.74
CA GLU A 475 -14.71 30.88 -28.69
C GLU A 475 -15.39 30.70 -27.32
N LYS A 476 -16.72 30.57 -27.32
CA LYS A 476 -17.52 30.40 -26.11
C LYS A 476 -17.52 28.95 -25.56
N PHE A 477 -17.15 27.98 -26.39
CA PHE A 477 -17.08 26.59 -25.96
C PHE A 477 -15.76 26.33 -25.26
N PRO A 478 -15.75 25.72 -24.04
CA PRO A 478 -14.52 25.49 -23.30
C PRO A 478 -13.52 24.63 -24.09
N ASP A 479 -12.25 24.98 -24.01
CA ASP A 479 -11.19 24.15 -24.59
C ASP A 479 -10.89 22.94 -23.69
N ALA A 480 -10.67 21.80 -24.32
CA ALA A 480 -10.22 20.60 -23.64
C ALA A 480 -8.80 20.82 -23.08
N GLY A 481 -8.59 20.45 -21.82
CA GLY A 481 -7.27 20.45 -21.20
C GLY A 481 -6.32 19.43 -21.85
N LYS A 482 -5.05 19.47 -21.45
CA LYS A 482 -4.08 18.40 -21.78
C LYS A 482 -4.30 17.22 -20.85
N ASN A 483 -4.19 16.01 -21.40
CA ASN A 483 -4.23 14.80 -20.57
C ASN A 483 -2.97 14.75 -19.68
N PRO A 484 -3.11 14.44 -18.40
CA PRO A 484 -1.97 14.39 -17.47
C PRO A 484 -0.98 13.29 -17.85
N ASP A 485 0.29 13.47 -17.48
CA ASP A 485 1.33 12.47 -17.69
C ASP A 485 1.34 11.43 -16.56
N ALA A 486 1.38 10.15 -16.93
CA ALA A 486 1.31 9.05 -15.98
C ALA A 486 2.51 9.02 -15.00
N ARG A 487 3.74 9.32 -15.49
CA ARG A 487 4.95 9.32 -14.65
C ARG A 487 4.86 10.37 -13.55
N SER A 488 4.59 11.61 -13.92
CA SER A 488 4.55 12.74 -12.97
C SER A 488 3.43 12.61 -11.94
N ALA A 489 2.32 11.92 -12.29
CA ALA A 489 1.20 11.74 -11.40
C ALA A 489 1.37 10.56 -10.43
N THR A 490 2.16 9.54 -10.80
CA THR A 490 2.22 8.30 -10.03
C THR A 490 3.53 8.08 -9.29
N GLU A 491 4.68 8.61 -9.79
CA GLU A 491 6.00 8.38 -9.20
C GLU A 491 6.16 9.14 -7.88
N TYR A 492 6.61 8.44 -6.84
CA TYR A 492 7.04 9.04 -5.57
C TYR A 492 8.45 8.60 -5.20
N LYS A 493 9.19 9.53 -4.56
CA LYS A 493 10.60 9.34 -4.19
C LYS A 493 10.77 8.49 -2.93
N PRO A 494 11.97 7.89 -2.73
CA PRO A 494 12.29 7.27 -1.44
C PRO A 494 12.27 8.30 -0.31
N GLU A 495 11.61 7.96 0.77
CA GLU A 495 11.63 8.71 2.02
C GLU A 495 12.88 8.34 2.81
N GLN A 496 13.57 9.32 3.40
CA GLN A 496 14.83 9.13 4.12
C GLN A 496 14.70 9.68 5.54
N THR A 497 15.20 8.92 6.52
CA THR A 497 15.18 9.33 7.92
C THR A 497 16.56 9.21 8.55
N TRP A 498 17.04 10.30 9.17
CA TRP A 498 18.17 10.31 10.09
C TRP A 498 17.66 10.20 11.52
N ASN A 499 18.30 9.35 12.31
CA ASN A 499 18.07 9.23 13.74
C ASN A 499 19.33 9.59 14.50
N TYR A 500 19.17 10.47 15.48
CA TYR A 500 20.18 10.84 16.47
C TYR A 500 19.62 10.40 17.82
N GLU A 501 20.29 9.47 18.48
CA GLU A 501 19.79 8.88 19.72
C GLU A 501 20.90 8.84 20.77
N ALA A 502 20.55 9.15 22.01
CA ALA A 502 21.39 8.95 23.18
C ALA A 502 20.55 8.31 24.30
N GLY A 503 21.11 7.32 24.98
CA GLY A 503 20.38 6.63 26.01
C GLY A 503 21.25 5.91 27.01
N THR A 504 20.56 5.25 27.96
CA THR A 504 21.21 4.53 29.05
C THR A 504 20.35 3.31 29.43
N HIS A 505 21.04 2.24 29.77
CA HIS A 505 20.47 1.05 30.41
C HIS A 505 21.17 0.86 31.75
N LEU A 506 20.47 1.00 32.86
CA LEU A 506 21.06 0.95 34.19
C LEU A 506 20.40 -0.13 35.06
N ASN A 507 21.23 -0.89 35.77
CA ASN A 507 20.84 -1.83 36.80
C ASN A 507 21.24 -1.25 38.15
N LEU A 508 20.33 -0.64 38.86
CA LEU A 508 20.55 0.07 40.11
C LEU A 508 20.23 -0.82 41.32
N PHE A 509 20.78 -0.46 42.46
CA PHE A 509 20.51 -1.08 43.77
C PHE A 509 20.71 -2.61 43.77
N ASN A 510 21.87 -3.08 43.27
CA ASN A 510 22.17 -4.53 43.13
C ASN A 510 21.09 -5.27 42.27
N ASN A 511 20.78 -4.77 41.13
CA ASN A 511 19.78 -5.30 40.17
C ASN A 511 18.31 -5.29 40.67
N ARG A 512 18.00 -4.51 41.74
CA ARG A 512 16.61 -4.38 42.23
C ARG A 512 15.78 -3.43 41.38
N LEU A 513 16.43 -2.49 40.66
CA LEU A 513 15.77 -1.55 39.76
C LEU A 513 16.52 -1.54 38.42
N ARG A 514 15.82 -1.88 37.36
CA ARG A 514 16.29 -1.74 36.00
C ARG A 514 15.62 -0.52 35.35
N THR A 515 16.40 0.38 34.79
CA THR A 515 15.89 1.57 34.08
C THR A 515 16.49 1.65 32.70
N ASP A 516 15.64 1.92 31.72
CA ASP A 516 16.00 2.15 30.33
C ASP A 516 15.45 3.52 29.95
N ALA A 517 16.32 4.46 29.52
CA ALA A 517 15.93 5.79 29.08
C ALA A 517 16.64 6.14 27.79
N ALA A 518 15.93 6.74 26.85
CA ALA A 518 16.50 7.21 25.60
C ALA A 518 15.87 8.54 25.18
N PHE A 519 16.69 9.41 24.63
CA PHE A 519 16.28 10.60 23.89
C PHE A 519 16.64 10.40 22.44
N PHE A 520 15.71 10.71 21.52
CA PHE A 520 15.95 10.59 20.10
C PHE A 520 15.40 11.79 19.33
N TRP A 521 16.04 12.09 18.20
CA TRP A 521 15.64 13.09 17.24
C TRP A 521 15.60 12.47 15.85
N LEU A 522 14.44 12.51 15.20
CA LEU A 522 14.23 12.00 13.85
C LEU A 522 14.07 13.16 12.87
N GLU A 523 14.86 13.15 11.80
CA GLU A 523 14.73 14.07 10.68
C GLU A 523 14.36 13.28 9.42
N THR A 524 13.13 13.48 8.94
CA THR A 524 12.60 12.79 7.76
C THR A 524 12.49 13.75 6.59
N ARG A 525 12.93 13.32 5.40
CA ARG A 525 12.87 14.05 4.13
C ARG A 525 12.11 13.25 3.08
N ASP A 526 11.51 13.96 2.11
CA ASP A 526 10.68 13.37 1.03
C ASP A 526 9.58 12.43 1.60
N GLN A 527 8.90 12.88 2.65
CA GLN A 527 7.86 12.11 3.33
C GLN A 527 6.76 11.69 2.36
N GLN A 528 6.42 10.40 2.38
CA GLN A 528 5.33 9.83 1.60
C GLN A 528 4.02 9.99 2.38
N ILE A 529 3.12 10.84 1.88
CA ILE A 529 1.82 11.18 2.48
C ILE A 529 0.71 10.46 1.71
#